data_499e76ee205a047646128285fb5f296b
#
_entry.id   499e76ee205a047646128285fb5f296b
#
_cell.length_a   1.000
_cell.length_b   1.000
_cell.length_c   1.000
_cell.angle_alpha   90.00
_cell.angle_beta   90.00
_cell.angle_gamma   90.00
#
_symmetry.space_group_name_H-M   'P 1'
#
loop_
_entity.id
_entity.type
_entity.pdbx_description
1 polymer ?
#
loop_
_entity_poly.entity_id
_entity_poly.type
_entity_poly.pdbx_seq_one_letter_code
_entity_poly.pdbx_strand_id
1 'polypeptide(L)'
;MNTFDWIREIIGTKRVAAIPIMTHPGIEILGYRVLDAVADGEVHFRAIQALDERFPQSSASTVIMDLSVEAEAFGAKLHFAENEVPSVVGRLVSSYDEVMALPVPSVDSARVPEFLKANRLAAEHLAKPVFAGSIGPFSLAGRLFDMTEIMMTIYTEPETVEALLEKCTAFLLAYIRALKECGVAGVIVAEPAAGLLPDEDCRRFSSVYIRKIVEALQEDTFAVILHNCGNSGHCTGAMVATGAKGYHFGNRIDMLDALRDCPEDTMVMGNLDPVGLFKNAAAEDVEQVTRNLLERTASYPNFVISTGCDTPPEVPMANIEAFYRAVEAFNTSR
;
A
#
# COMPACT_ATOMS: atom_id res chain seq x y z
N MET A 1 -3.80 20.89 0.56
CA MET A 1 -2.90 20.69 1.75
C MET A 1 -1.48 20.50 1.24
N ASN A 2 -0.44 20.98 1.93
CA ASN A 2 0.93 20.59 1.65
C ASN A 2 1.23 19.28 2.39
N THR A 3 1.38 18.19 1.66
CA THR A 3 1.57 16.85 2.23
C THR A 3 2.92 16.70 2.92
N PHE A 4 3.98 17.32 2.39
CA PHE A 4 5.30 17.28 3.02
C PHE A 4 5.34 18.06 4.34
N ASP A 5 4.61 19.19 4.44
CA ASP A 5 4.47 19.90 5.71
C ASP A 5 3.72 19.06 6.73
N TRP A 6 2.63 18.41 6.30
CA TRP A 6 1.89 17.49 7.16
C TRP A 6 2.75 16.31 7.63
N ILE A 7 3.56 15.71 6.74
CA ILE A 7 4.50 14.63 7.11
C ILE A 7 5.50 15.16 8.16
N ARG A 8 6.10 16.33 7.94
CA ARG A 8 7.03 16.94 8.91
C ARG A 8 6.37 17.21 10.26
N GLU A 9 5.11 17.61 10.24
CA GLU A 9 4.33 17.83 11.45
C GLU A 9 4.15 16.52 12.24
N ILE A 10 3.65 15.45 11.61
CA ILE A 10 3.36 14.20 12.32
C ILE A 10 4.62 13.49 12.82
N ILE A 11 5.75 13.55 12.10
CA ILE A 11 7.02 12.97 12.55
C ILE A 11 7.82 13.91 13.48
N GLY A 12 7.47 15.19 13.56
CA GLY A 12 8.12 16.18 14.43
C GLY A 12 7.50 16.26 15.82
N THR A 13 6.39 15.56 16.07
CA THR A 13 5.70 15.59 17.35
C THR A 13 6.15 14.46 18.29
N LYS A 14 5.84 14.61 19.59
CA LYS A 14 6.01 13.50 20.55
C LYS A 14 4.91 12.44 20.46
N ARG A 15 3.83 12.74 19.74
CA ARG A 15 2.70 11.82 19.53
C ARG A 15 2.99 10.92 18.36
N VAL A 16 2.78 9.63 18.53
CA VAL A 16 2.87 8.67 17.43
C VAL A 16 1.59 8.74 16.58
N ALA A 17 1.74 8.96 15.29
CA ALA A 17 0.65 8.90 14.33
C ALA A 17 0.27 7.43 14.06
N ALA A 18 -1.03 7.17 13.86
CA ALA A 18 -1.54 5.86 13.49
C ALA A 18 -2.19 5.94 12.11
N ILE A 19 -1.67 5.15 11.17
CA ILE A 19 -2.19 5.06 9.80
C ILE A 19 -2.26 3.58 9.41
N PRO A 20 -3.19 2.79 9.94
CA PRO A 20 -3.35 1.42 9.53
C PRO A 20 -3.91 1.33 8.10
N ILE A 21 -3.46 0.34 7.32
CA ILE A 21 -4.05 0.03 6.03
C ILE A 21 -5.25 -0.89 6.31
N MET A 22 -6.45 -0.36 6.25
CA MET A 22 -7.67 -1.12 6.44
C MET A 22 -8.87 -0.41 5.82
N THR A 23 -9.61 -1.14 4.98
CA THR A 23 -10.86 -0.66 4.40
C THR A 23 -11.98 -1.67 4.59
N HIS A 24 -11.65 -2.97 4.64
CA HIS A 24 -12.61 -4.05 4.82
C HIS A 24 -13.57 -3.87 6.02
N PRO A 25 -13.12 -3.43 7.22
CA PRO A 25 -14.03 -3.18 8.32
C PRO A 25 -15.08 -2.11 8.03
N GLY A 26 -14.77 -1.12 7.19
CA GLY A 26 -15.75 -0.12 6.75
C GLY A 26 -16.82 -0.69 5.82
N ILE A 27 -16.45 -1.66 4.96
CA ILE A 27 -17.40 -2.40 4.12
C ILE A 27 -18.38 -3.18 5.00
N GLU A 28 -17.85 -3.85 6.03
CA GLU A 28 -18.61 -4.67 6.96
C GLU A 28 -19.57 -3.84 7.85
N ILE A 29 -19.13 -2.68 8.33
CA ILE A 29 -19.98 -1.72 9.08
C ILE A 29 -21.22 -1.37 8.26
N LEU A 30 -21.08 -1.24 6.95
CA LEU A 30 -22.18 -0.88 6.05
C LEU A 30 -23.00 -2.08 5.57
N GLY A 31 -22.56 -3.31 5.87
CA GLY A 31 -23.20 -4.55 5.44
C GLY A 31 -23.07 -4.84 3.94
N TYR A 32 -22.06 -4.27 3.28
CA TYR A 32 -21.71 -4.58 1.90
C TYR A 32 -20.72 -5.75 1.82
N ARG A 33 -20.61 -6.35 0.63
CA ARG A 33 -19.56 -7.32 0.32
C ARG A 33 -18.33 -6.61 -0.23
N VAL A 34 -17.17 -7.25 -0.16
CA VAL A 34 -15.94 -6.74 -0.80
C VAL A 34 -16.16 -6.56 -2.29
N LEU A 35 -16.86 -7.51 -2.95
CA LEU A 35 -17.21 -7.41 -4.36
C LEU A 35 -17.95 -6.11 -4.71
N ASP A 36 -18.88 -5.67 -3.87
CA ASP A 36 -19.65 -4.45 -4.09
C ASP A 36 -18.73 -3.20 -4.04
N ALA A 37 -17.79 -3.17 -3.10
CA ALA A 37 -16.86 -2.06 -2.92
C ALA A 37 -15.76 -2.00 -3.99
N VAL A 38 -15.28 -3.14 -4.49
CA VAL A 38 -14.28 -3.15 -5.58
C VAL A 38 -14.89 -2.91 -6.96
N ALA A 39 -16.22 -3.03 -7.10
CA ALA A 39 -16.94 -2.80 -8.35
C ALA A 39 -17.60 -1.41 -8.47
N ASP A 40 -17.81 -0.71 -7.35
CA ASP A 40 -18.45 0.61 -7.32
C ASP A 40 -17.66 1.59 -6.43
N GLY A 41 -17.13 2.65 -7.04
CA GLY A 41 -16.34 3.67 -6.35
C GLY A 41 -17.12 4.46 -5.29
N GLU A 42 -18.43 4.54 -5.37
CA GLU A 42 -19.23 5.18 -4.31
C GLU A 42 -19.37 4.28 -3.09
N VAL A 43 -19.58 2.98 -3.28
CA VAL A 43 -19.59 2.00 -2.18
C VAL A 43 -18.22 1.95 -1.50
N HIS A 44 -17.15 1.96 -2.31
CA HIS A 44 -15.76 2.03 -1.81
C HIS A 44 -15.54 3.29 -0.96
N PHE A 45 -15.92 4.48 -1.47
CA PHE A 45 -15.83 5.73 -0.72
C PHE A 45 -16.61 5.68 0.60
N ARG A 46 -17.85 5.18 0.59
CA ARG A 46 -18.66 5.05 1.82
C ARG A 46 -17.99 4.17 2.87
N ALA A 47 -17.30 3.11 2.44
CA ALA A 47 -16.54 2.26 3.36
C ALA A 47 -15.38 3.01 4.02
N ILE A 48 -14.65 3.84 3.26
CA ILE A 48 -13.59 4.69 3.80
C ILE A 48 -14.18 5.71 4.78
N GLN A 49 -15.28 6.36 4.41
CA GLN A 49 -15.97 7.33 5.26
C GLN A 49 -16.47 6.71 6.57
N ALA A 50 -17.07 5.52 6.53
CA ALA A 50 -17.53 4.82 7.72
C ALA A 50 -16.40 4.53 8.72
N LEU A 51 -15.20 4.20 8.22
CA LEU A 51 -14.01 4.03 9.06
C LEU A 51 -13.49 5.36 9.61
N ASP A 52 -13.47 6.41 8.79
CA ASP A 52 -13.03 7.75 9.21
C ASP A 52 -13.91 8.29 10.34
N GLU A 53 -15.23 8.09 10.24
CA GLU A 53 -16.20 8.47 11.27
C GLU A 53 -16.09 7.60 12.54
N ARG A 54 -15.85 6.28 12.35
CA ARG A 54 -15.75 5.33 13.46
C ARG A 54 -14.43 5.46 14.24
N PHE A 55 -13.34 5.80 13.55
CA PHE A 55 -12.00 5.91 14.11
C PHE A 55 -11.37 7.28 13.80
N PRO A 56 -11.87 8.36 14.43
CA PRO A 56 -11.33 9.70 14.24
C PRO A 56 -9.86 9.85 14.67
N GLN A 57 -9.34 8.88 15.44
CA GLN A 57 -7.94 8.83 15.91
C GLN A 57 -6.94 8.50 14.79
N SER A 58 -7.39 7.91 13.68
CA SER A 58 -6.52 7.68 12.51
C SER A 58 -6.00 9.01 11.99
N SER A 59 -4.70 9.08 11.70
CA SER A 59 -4.05 10.32 11.22
C SER A 59 -4.28 10.56 9.72
N ALA A 60 -4.64 9.51 8.97
CA ALA A 60 -4.97 9.57 7.55
C ALA A 60 -5.95 8.44 7.20
N SER A 61 -6.60 8.56 6.04
CA SER A 61 -7.47 7.51 5.49
C SER A 61 -6.75 6.78 4.36
N THR A 62 -6.94 5.46 4.28
CA THR A 62 -6.41 4.59 3.24
C THR A 62 -7.54 3.97 2.43
N VAL A 63 -7.24 3.43 1.26
CA VAL A 63 -8.20 2.80 0.34
C VAL A 63 -7.97 1.29 0.29
N ILE A 64 -8.89 0.55 -0.34
CA ILE A 64 -8.72 -0.89 -0.59
C ILE A 64 -7.45 -1.12 -1.43
N MET A 65 -6.58 -1.99 -0.95
CA MET A 65 -5.38 -2.42 -1.67
C MET A 65 -5.70 -3.58 -2.62
N ASP A 66 -6.61 -3.33 -3.58
CA ASP A 66 -6.90 -4.29 -4.66
C ASP A 66 -5.82 -4.19 -5.74
N LEU A 67 -4.81 -5.03 -5.60
CA LEU A 67 -3.67 -5.07 -6.51
C LEU A 67 -3.97 -5.78 -7.85
N SER A 68 -5.24 -6.05 -8.17
CA SER A 68 -5.67 -6.66 -9.43
C SER A 68 -6.18 -5.64 -10.45
N VAL A 69 -6.50 -4.42 -10.04
CA VAL A 69 -7.09 -3.36 -10.87
C VAL A 69 -6.22 -3.03 -12.08
N GLU A 70 -4.93 -2.89 -11.84
CA GLU A 70 -3.96 -2.55 -12.88
C GLU A 70 -3.73 -3.72 -13.84
N ALA A 71 -3.70 -4.95 -13.33
CA ALA A 71 -3.60 -6.13 -14.17
C ALA A 71 -4.85 -6.33 -15.03
N GLU A 72 -6.04 -6.06 -14.49
CA GLU A 72 -7.30 -6.07 -15.24
C GLU A 72 -7.30 -5.02 -16.36
N ALA A 73 -6.76 -3.84 -16.13
CA ALA A 73 -6.62 -2.81 -17.15
C ALA A 73 -5.79 -3.29 -18.34
N PHE A 74 -4.73 -4.08 -18.11
CA PHE A 74 -3.96 -4.75 -19.16
C PHE A 74 -4.71 -5.88 -19.88
N GLY A 75 -5.86 -6.31 -19.37
CA GLY A 75 -6.67 -7.40 -19.93
C GLY A 75 -6.44 -8.75 -19.25
N ALA A 76 -5.80 -8.81 -18.10
CA ALA A 76 -5.67 -10.03 -17.32
C ALA A 76 -7.04 -10.54 -16.85
N LYS A 77 -7.21 -11.87 -16.86
CA LYS A 77 -8.42 -12.50 -16.35
C LYS A 77 -8.42 -12.50 -14.82
N LEU A 78 -9.56 -12.15 -14.24
CA LEU A 78 -9.73 -12.14 -12.78
C LEU A 78 -10.73 -13.19 -12.33
N HIS A 79 -10.49 -13.71 -11.15
CA HIS A 79 -11.48 -14.42 -10.34
C HIS A 79 -12.03 -13.46 -9.29
N PHE A 80 -13.35 -13.31 -9.26
CA PHE A 80 -14.07 -12.49 -8.28
C PHE A 80 -14.72 -13.38 -7.24
N ALA A 81 -14.42 -13.13 -5.98
CA ALA A 81 -15.08 -13.73 -4.82
C ALA A 81 -15.97 -12.69 -4.13
N GLU A 82 -16.95 -13.14 -3.33
CA GLU A 82 -17.87 -12.19 -2.68
C GLU A 82 -17.20 -11.32 -1.63
N ASN A 83 -16.33 -11.93 -0.80
CA ASN A 83 -15.72 -11.28 0.36
C ASN A 83 -14.19 -11.28 0.34
N GLU A 84 -13.59 -11.28 -0.85
CA GLU A 84 -12.16 -11.14 -1.05
C GLU A 84 -11.89 -10.19 -2.21
N VAL A 85 -10.74 -9.51 -2.18
CA VAL A 85 -10.28 -8.76 -3.36
C VAL A 85 -10.02 -9.71 -4.53
N PRO A 86 -10.32 -9.29 -5.77
CA PRO A 86 -10.14 -10.15 -6.94
C PRO A 86 -8.69 -10.60 -7.12
N SER A 87 -8.51 -11.78 -7.68
CA SER A 87 -7.20 -12.36 -7.96
C SER A 87 -7.01 -12.62 -9.44
N VAL A 88 -5.78 -12.43 -9.95
CA VAL A 88 -5.43 -12.73 -11.34
C VAL A 88 -5.38 -14.24 -11.56
N VAL A 89 -5.97 -14.71 -12.65
CA VAL A 89 -6.01 -16.13 -13.02
C VAL A 89 -5.18 -16.35 -14.30
N GLY A 90 -4.20 -17.23 -14.20
CA GLY A 90 -3.30 -17.54 -15.31
C GLY A 90 -2.30 -16.41 -15.58
N ARG A 91 -1.80 -16.33 -16.80
CA ARG A 91 -0.87 -15.30 -17.28
C ARG A 91 -1.40 -14.64 -18.54
N LEU A 92 -1.02 -13.38 -18.74
CA LEU A 92 -1.41 -12.60 -19.93
C LEU A 92 -0.35 -12.70 -21.03
N VAL A 93 0.93 -12.70 -20.66
CA VAL A 93 2.09 -12.77 -21.56
C VAL A 93 3.10 -13.79 -21.05
N SER A 94 3.88 -14.38 -21.95
CA SER A 94 4.84 -15.45 -21.65
C SER A 94 6.14 -15.40 -22.46
N SER A 95 6.28 -14.44 -23.37
CA SER A 95 7.45 -14.31 -24.27
C SER A 95 7.73 -12.84 -24.56
N TYR A 96 8.95 -12.57 -25.05
CA TYR A 96 9.37 -11.23 -25.47
C TYR A 96 8.44 -10.64 -26.53
N ASP A 97 8.07 -11.42 -27.55
CA ASP A 97 7.20 -10.95 -28.63
C ASP A 97 5.80 -10.59 -28.11
N GLU A 98 5.24 -11.39 -27.21
CA GLU A 98 3.95 -11.08 -26.58
C GLU A 98 4.05 -9.82 -25.69
N VAL A 99 5.14 -9.66 -24.93
CA VAL A 99 5.40 -8.44 -24.17
C VAL A 99 5.50 -7.23 -25.08
N MET A 100 6.24 -7.32 -26.18
CA MET A 100 6.37 -6.21 -27.13
C MET A 100 5.05 -5.84 -27.79
N ALA A 101 4.20 -6.82 -28.10
CA ALA A 101 2.88 -6.62 -28.67
C ALA A 101 1.84 -6.08 -27.68
N LEU A 102 2.07 -6.25 -26.36
CA LEU A 102 1.13 -5.81 -25.30
C LEU A 102 0.96 -4.28 -25.32
N PRO A 103 -0.23 -3.74 -25.55
CA PRO A 103 -0.45 -2.31 -25.47
C PRO A 103 -0.43 -1.83 -24.00
N VAL A 104 0.03 -0.60 -23.77
CA VAL A 104 -0.17 0.08 -22.48
C VAL A 104 -1.61 0.59 -22.44
N PRO A 105 -2.43 0.16 -21.44
CA PRO A 105 -3.84 0.54 -21.39
C PRO A 105 -4.05 2.01 -21.02
N SER A 106 -5.26 2.52 -21.30
CA SER A 106 -5.73 3.80 -20.78
C SER A 106 -6.21 3.66 -19.34
N VAL A 107 -6.18 4.77 -18.58
CA VAL A 107 -6.78 4.87 -17.23
C VAL A 107 -8.31 4.78 -17.22
N ASP A 108 -8.95 4.75 -18.39
CA ASP A 108 -10.39 4.49 -18.53
C ASP A 108 -10.71 2.99 -18.65
N SER A 109 -9.70 2.12 -18.54
CA SER A 109 -9.86 0.67 -18.74
C SER A 109 -10.35 -0.01 -17.47
N ALA A 110 -11.21 -1.03 -17.65
CA ALA A 110 -11.72 -1.92 -16.61
C ALA A 110 -12.27 -1.16 -15.39
N ARG A 111 -11.90 -1.57 -14.16
CA ARG A 111 -12.35 -0.93 -12.90
C ARG A 111 -11.55 0.31 -12.48
N VAL A 112 -10.53 0.72 -13.24
CA VAL A 112 -9.74 1.91 -12.91
C VAL A 112 -10.61 3.16 -12.65
N PRO A 113 -11.64 3.49 -13.46
CA PRO A 113 -12.51 4.63 -13.20
C PRO A 113 -13.24 4.59 -11.85
N GLU A 114 -13.61 3.41 -11.36
CA GLU A 114 -14.27 3.26 -10.07
C GLU A 114 -13.32 3.55 -8.90
N PHE A 115 -12.04 3.14 -9.02
CA PHE A 115 -11.01 3.48 -8.04
C PHE A 115 -10.67 4.97 -8.06
N LEU A 116 -10.60 5.60 -9.24
CA LEU A 116 -10.44 7.04 -9.35
C LEU A 116 -11.64 7.79 -8.73
N LYS A 117 -12.88 7.32 -8.95
CA LYS A 117 -14.10 7.86 -8.35
C LYS A 117 -14.06 7.79 -6.82
N ALA A 118 -13.70 6.64 -6.25
CA ALA A 118 -13.61 6.46 -4.81
C ALA A 118 -12.58 7.43 -4.17
N ASN A 119 -11.40 7.53 -4.77
CA ASN A 119 -10.33 8.41 -4.30
C ASN A 119 -10.72 9.89 -4.40
N ARG A 120 -11.39 10.31 -5.48
CA ARG A 120 -11.89 11.69 -5.63
C ARG A 120 -12.90 12.01 -4.56
N LEU A 121 -13.92 11.17 -4.38
CA LEU A 121 -14.93 11.36 -3.34
C LEU A 121 -14.31 11.43 -1.94
N ALA A 122 -13.34 10.55 -1.65
CA ALA A 122 -12.64 10.58 -0.38
C ALA A 122 -11.85 11.89 -0.17
N ALA A 123 -11.11 12.34 -1.19
CA ALA A 123 -10.36 13.59 -1.11
C ALA A 123 -11.25 14.84 -0.98
N GLU A 124 -12.46 14.82 -1.58
CA GLU A 124 -13.42 15.94 -1.53
C GLU A 124 -14.19 16.01 -0.20
N HIS A 125 -14.46 14.88 0.45
CA HIS A 125 -15.41 14.79 1.57
C HIS A 125 -14.76 14.49 2.92
N LEU A 126 -13.55 13.95 2.96
CA LEU A 126 -12.85 13.65 4.22
C LEU A 126 -11.95 14.82 4.63
N ALA A 127 -11.90 15.08 5.93
CA ALA A 127 -11.05 16.13 6.48
C ALA A 127 -9.58 15.71 6.61
N LYS A 128 -9.33 14.40 6.71
CA LYS A 128 -8.00 13.83 6.84
C LYS A 128 -7.33 13.63 5.48
N PRO A 129 -5.99 13.60 5.43
CA PRO A 129 -5.27 13.18 4.24
C PRO A 129 -5.71 11.80 3.78
N VAL A 130 -5.91 11.63 2.48
CA VAL A 130 -6.24 10.33 1.87
C VAL A 130 -5.02 9.83 1.10
N PHE A 131 -4.62 8.59 1.33
CA PHE A 131 -3.59 7.91 0.58
C PHE A 131 -4.22 6.85 -0.31
N ALA A 132 -4.10 7.02 -1.61
CA ALA A 132 -4.53 6.05 -2.62
C ALA A 132 -3.68 4.78 -2.55
N GLY A 133 -4.17 3.69 -3.15
CA GLY A 133 -3.43 2.44 -3.32
C GLY A 133 -3.09 2.19 -4.78
N SER A 134 -1.93 1.61 -5.04
CA SER A 134 -1.51 1.11 -6.35
C SER A 134 -0.54 -0.06 -6.18
N ILE A 135 -0.54 -0.98 -7.15
CA ILE A 135 0.51 -2.00 -7.23
C ILE A 135 1.82 -1.38 -7.73
N GLY A 136 2.97 -1.97 -7.37
CA GLY A 136 4.26 -1.58 -7.93
C GLY A 136 4.61 -2.30 -9.24
N PRO A 137 5.60 -1.79 -9.99
CA PRO A 137 5.92 -2.28 -11.33
C PRO A 137 6.28 -3.76 -11.39
N PHE A 138 7.13 -4.26 -10.49
CA PHE A 138 7.56 -5.66 -10.51
C PHE A 138 6.43 -6.60 -10.07
N SER A 139 5.65 -6.21 -9.08
CA SER A 139 4.48 -6.97 -8.65
C SER A 139 3.40 -7.02 -9.72
N LEU A 140 3.20 -5.94 -10.48
CA LEU A 140 2.30 -5.93 -11.64
C LEU A 140 2.83 -6.84 -12.76
N ALA A 141 4.11 -6.71 -13.10
CA ALA A 141 4.74 -7.57 -14.11
C ALA A 141 4.61 -9.06 -13.74
N GLY A 142 4.81 -9.41 -12.47
CA GLY A 142 4.62 -10.79 -11.98
C GLY A 142 3.17 -11.28 -12.10
N ARG A 143 2.18 -10.40 -11.97
CA ARG A 143 0.76 -10.77 -12.18
C ARG A 143 0.43 -10.97 -13.65
N LEU A 144 1.09 -10.25 -14.56
CA LEU A 144 0.88 -10.38 -16.01
C LEU A 144 1.63 -11.56 -16.62
N PHE A 145 2.82 -11.88 -16.11
CA PHE A 145 3.72 -12.92 -16.64
C PHE A 145 3.59 -14.28 -15.94
N ASP A 146 3.09 -14.33 -14.75
CA ASP A 146 3.14 -15.34 -13.70
C ASP A 146 4.34 -15.14 -12.75
N MET A 147 4.06 -15.23 -11.45
CA MET A 147 5.05 -14.90 -10.41
C MET A 147 6.23 -15.88 -10.37
N THR A 148 5.98 -17.16 -10.61
CA THR A 148 7.04 -18.19 -10.62
C THR A 148 7.92 -18.05 -11.86
N GLU A 149 7.29 -17.84 -13.00
CA GLU A 149 8.00 -17.72 -14.28
C GLU A 149 8.86 -16.45 -14.31
N ILE A 150 8.36 -15.30 -13.85
CA ILE A 150 9.13 -14.05 -13.86
C ILE A 150 10.38 -14.14 -12.98
N MET A 151 10.32 -14.87 -11.83
CA MET A 151 11.48 -15.09 -10.97
C MET A 151 12.59 -15.91 -11.64
N MET A 152 12.26 -16.72 -12.64
CA MET A 152 13.24 -17.44 -13.47
C MET A 152 13.71 -16.57 -14.63
N THR A 153 12.78 -15.85 -15.24
CA THR A 153 13.02 -15.05 -16.45
C THR A 153 13.95 -13.88 -16.22
N ILE A 154 13.99 -13.31 -14.99
CA ILE A 154 15.00 -12.27 -14.64
C ILE A 154 16.44 -12.75 -14.83
N TYR A 155 16.71 -14.08 -14.79
CA TYR A 155 18.05 -14.65 -14.97
C TYR A 155 18.27 -15.22 -16.38
N THR A 156 17.22 -15.69 -17.04
CA THR A 156 17.35 -16.35 -18.36
C THR A 156 17.14 -15.40 -19.51
N GLU A 157 16.20 -14.46 -19.39
CA GLU A 157 15.81 -13.49 -20.42
C GLU A 157 15.47 -12.14 -19.79
N PRO A 158 16.42 -11.48 -19.09
CA PRO A 158 16.15 -10.25 -18.31
C PRO A 158 15.56 -9.12 -19.17
N GLU A 159 15.91 -9.05 -20.48
CA GLU A 159 15.35 -8.07 -21.39
C GLU A 159 13.84 -8.20 -21.59
N THR A 160 13.29 -9.41 -21.51
CA THR A 160 11.84 -9.66 -21.56
C THR A 160 11.16 -9.02 -20.34
N VAL A 161 11.74 -9.22 -19.17
CA VAL A 161 11.20 -8.66 -17.92
C VAL A 161 11.34 -7.13 -17.90
N GLU A 162 12.50 -6.60 -18.31
CA GLU A 162 12.72 -5.16 -18.39
C GLU A 162 11.75 -4.47 -19.37
N ALA A 163 11.48 -5.08 -20.53
CA ALA A 163 10.47 -4.57 -21.46
C ALA A 163 9.05 -4.54 -20.86
N LEU A 164 8.69 -5.58 -20.12
CA LEU A 164 7.39 -5.61 -19.41
C LEU A 164 7.32 -4.56 -18.30
N LEU A 165 8.40 -4.39 -17.52
CA LEU A 165 8.51 -3.39 -16.47
C LEU A 165 8.37 -1.95 -17.00
N GLU A 166 8.93 -1.65 -18.17
CA GLU A 166 8.73 -0.34 -18.82
C GLU A 166 7.24 -0.10 -19.16
N LYS A 167 6.52 -1.10 -19.67
CA LYS A 167 5.08 -0.98 -19.95
C LYS A 167 4.25 -0.84 -18.68
N CYS A 168 4.54 -1.65 -17.66
CA CYS A 168 3.90 -1.53 -16.34
C CYS A 168 4.12 -0.13 -15.74
N THR A 169 5.37 0.36 -15.78
CA THR A 169 5.72 1.68 -15.26
C THR A 169 5.03 2.80 -16.03
N ALA A 170 4.95 2.70 -17.36
CA ALA A 170 4.25 3.69 -18.18
C ALA A 170 2.76 3.80 -17.81
N PHE A 171 2.08 2.67 -17.60
CA PHE A 171 0.70 2.64 -17.13
C PHE A 171 0.58 3.21 -15.71
N LEU A 172 1.44 2.76 -14.78
CA LEU A 172 1.40 3.22 -13.39
C LEU A 172 1.67 4.73 -13.25
N LEU A 173 2.55 5.29 -14.08
CA LEU A 173 2.76 6.74 -14.15
C LEU A 173 1.47 7.48 -14.54
N ALA A 174 0.72 6.97 -15.51
CA ALA A 174 -0.55 7.56 -15.93
C ALA A 174 -1.63 7.39 -14.83
N TYR A 175 -1.72 6.21 -14.25
CA TYR A 175 -2.72 5.91 -13.20
C TYR A 175 -2.47 6.71 -11.92
N ILE A 176 -1.23 6.72 -11.41
CA ILE A 176 -0.88 7.48 -10.19
C ILE A 176 -1.02 9.00 -10.43
N ARG A 177 -0.76 9.49 -11.65
CA ARG A 177 -1.06 10.87 -12.01
C ARG A 177 -2.56 11.16 -11.95
N ALA A 178 -3.40 10.27 -12.46
CA ALA A 178 -4.86 10.42 -12.36
C ALA A 178 -5.34 10.38 -10.90
N LEU A 179 -4.74 9.52 -10.05
CA LEU A 179 -4.99 9.54 -8.60
C LEU A 179 -4.59 10.87 -7.96
N LYS A 180 -3.42 11.41 -8.31
CA LYS A 180 -2.97 12.75 -7.84
C LYS A 180 -3.96 13.84 -8.25
N GLU A 181 -4.49 13.80 -9.47
CA GLU A 181 -5.51 14.73 -9.98
C GLU A 181 -6.86 14.57 -9.26
N CYS A 182 -7.13 13.45 -8.59
CA CYS A 182 -8.27 13.31 -7.68
C CYS A 182 -8.14 14.12 -6.38
N GLY A 183 -6.96 14.68 -6.08
CA GLY A 183 -6.74 15.52 -4.90
C GLY A 183 -6.29 14.76 -3.65
N VAL A 184 -5.92 13.47 -3.76
CA VAL A 184 -5.37 12.70 -2.64
C VAL A 184 -3.99 13.20 -2.22
N ALA A 185 -3.64 13.01 -0.96
CA ALA A 185 -2.36 13.46 -0.38
C ALA A 185 -1.14 12.64 -0.85
N GLY A 186 -1.37 11.45 -1.36
CA GLY A 186 -0.31 10.58 -1.84
C GLY A 186 -0.81 9.21 -2.24
N VAL A 187 0.14 8.33 -2.54
CA VAL A 187 -0.13 6.94 -2.94
C VAL A 187 0.75 5.99 -2.15
N ILE A 188 0.16 4.87 -1.71
CA ILE A 188 0.88 3.70 -1.21
C ILE A 188 1.10 2.77 -2.38
N VAL A 189 2.36 2.63 -2.81
CA VAL A 189 2.74 1.72 -3.91
C VAL A 189 3.16 0.38 -3.30
N ALA A 190 2.36 -0.65 -3.51
CA ALA A 190 2.59 -1.98 -2.97
C ALA A 190 3.44 -2.84 -3.90
N GLU A 191 4.63 -3.22 -3.43
CA GLU A 191 5.63 -3.97 -4.19
C GLU A 191 6.06 -5.27 -3.46
N PRO A 192 5.10 -6.13 -3.05
CA PRO A 192 5.41 -7.31 -2.25
C PRO A 192 6.31 -8.32 -2.95
N ALA A 193 6.20 -8.44 -4.29
CA ALA A 193 7.00 -9.39 -5.07
C ALA A 193 8.49 -9.04 -5.05
N ALA A 194 8.85 -7.76 -4.99
CA ALA A 194 10.24 -7.34 -4.90
C ALA A 194 10.92 -7.78 -3.60
N GLY A 195 10.16 -8.03 -2.54
CA GLY A 195 10.67 -8.60 -1.29
C GLY A 195 11.11 -10.08 -1.39
N LEU A 196 10.85 -10.73 -2.51
CA LEU A 196 11.33 -12.08 -2.80
C LEU A 196 12.68 -12.08 -3.54
N LEU A 197 13.11 -10.92 -4.04
CA LEU A 197 14.35 -10.76 -4.78
C LEU A 197 15.53 -10.52 -3.84
N PRO A 198 16.75 -10.98 -4.18
CA PRO A 198 17.98 -10.48 -3.59
C PRO A 198 18.09 -8.94 -3.74
N ASP A 199 18.86 -8.27 -2.87
CA ASP A 199 18.96 -6.79 -2.87
C ASP A 199 19.37 -6.22 -4.25
N GLU A 200 20.34 -6.84 -4.94
CA GLU A 200 20.81 -6.40 -6.24
C GLU A 200 19.69 -6.50 -7.31
N ASP A 201 18.96 -7.61 -7.33
CA ASP A 201 17.84 -7.81 -8.25
C ASP A 201 16.66 -6.90 -7.92
N CYS A 202 16.39 -6.67 -6.61
CA CYS A 202 15.40 -5.70 -6.16
C CYS A 202 15.73 -4.29 -6.67
N ARG A 203 17.01 -3.87 -6.64
CA ARG A 203 17.45 -2.61 -7.21
C ARG A 203 17.22 -2.55 -8.71
N ARG A 204 17.58 -3.60 -9.44
CA ARG A 204 17.50 -3.67 -10.90
C ARG A 204 16.06 -3.75 -11.42
N PHE A 205 15.24 -4.62 -10.85
CA PHE A 205 13.94 -4.96 -11.39
C PHE A 205 12.75 -4.28 -10.68
N SER A 206 12.99 -3.60 -9.54
CA SER A 206 11.94 -2.87 -8.82
C SER A 206 12.34 -1.41 -8.56
N SER A 207 13.43 -1.16 -7.79
CA SER A 207 13.74 0.18 -7.28
C SER A 207 13.93 1.23 -8.36
N VAL A 208 14.56 0.90 -9.49
CA VAL A 208 14.78 1.85 -10.60
C VAL A 208 13.45 2.29 -11.24
N TYR A 209 12.46 1.42 -11.26
CA TYR A 209 11.12 1.71 -11.81
C TYR A 209 10.26 2.49 -10.81
N ILE A 210 10.31 2.16 -9.52
CA ILE A 210 9.68 2.95 -8.46
C ILE A 210 10.28 4.36 -8.43
N ARG A 211 11.60 4.50 -8.58
CA ARG A 211 12.26 5.80 -8.65
C ARG A 211 11.73 6.66 -9.80
N LYS A 212 11.47 6.10 -10.99
CA LYS A 212 10.83 6.84 -12.08
C LYS A 212 9.47 7.42 -11.67
N ILE A 213 8.69 6.67 -10.89
CA ILE A 213 7.40 7.14 -10.36
C ILE A 213 7.60 8.26 -9.34
N VAL A 214 8.54 8.08 -8.41
CA VAL A 214 8.88 9.09 -7.39
C VAL A 214 9.34 10.39 -8.05
N GLU A 215 10.32 10.33 -8.95
CA GLU A 215 10.87 11.51 -9.63
C GLU A 215 9.85 12.26 -10.49
N ALA A 216 8.89 11.53 -11.07
CA ALA A 216 7.89 12.13 -11.96
C ALA A 216 6.67 12.71 -11.22
N LEU A 217 6.32 12.21 -10.05
CA LEU A 217 5.01 12.49 -9.43
C LEU A 217 5.07 13.00 -8.00
N GLN A 218 6.11 12.66 -7.23
CA GLN A 218 6.27 13.11 -5.86
C GLN A 218 6.61 14.60 -5.82
N GLU A 219 5.88 15.35 -5.02
CA GLU A 219 6.09 16.78 -4.79
C GLU A 219 5.49 17.20 -3.44
N ASP A 220 5.64 18.46 -3.04
CA ASP A 220 5.17 18.98 -1.74
C ASP A 220 3.70 18.68 -1.43
N THR A 221 2.87 18.50 -2.45
CA THR A 221 1.43 18.23 -2.30
C THR A 221 1.06 16.76 -2.49
N PHE A 222 2.03 15.90 -2.87
CA PHE A 222 1.77 14.49 -3.16
C PHE A 222 2.96 13.61 -2.79
N ALA A 223 2.79 12.73 -1.82
CA ALA A 223 3.83 11.81 -1.35
C ALA A 223 3.68 10.40 -1.94
N VAL A 224 4.80 9.76 -2.26
CA VAL A 224 4.86 8.33 -2.54
C VAL A 224 5.31 7.61 -1.27
N ILE A 225 4.54 6.60 -0.86
CA ILE A 225 4.86 5.66 0.21
C ILE A 225 5.12 4.31 -0.43
N LEU A 226 6.32 3.76 -0.29
CA LEU A 226 6.64 2.44 -0.82
C LEU A 226 6.35 1.37 0.23
N HIS A 227 5.41 0.47 -0.07
CA HIS A 227 5.05 -0.67 0.77
C HIS A 227 5.67 -1.96 0.25
N ASN A 228 6.37 -2.70 1.13
CA ASN A 228 6.86 -4.04 0.82
C ASN A 228 6.69 -4.97 2.03
N CYS A 229 5.61 -5.75 2.06
CA CYS A 229 5.35 -6.74 3.10
C CYS A 229 6.15 -8.05 2.94
N GLY A 230 6.79 -8.25 1.79
CA GLY A 230 7.70 -9.38 1.53
C GLY A 230 9.11 -9.16 2.06
N ASN A 231 9.50 -7.90 2.32
CA ASN A 231 10.83 -7.57 2.82
C ASN A 231 11.03 -8.05 4.27
N SER A 232 12.08 -8.85 4.48
CA SER A 232 12.52 -9.31 5.81
C SER A 232 13.77 -8.58 6.32
N GLY A 233 14.11 -7.43 5.73
CA GLY A 233 15.25 -6.57 6.05
C GLY A 233 16.26 -6.43 4.91
N HIS A 234 16.44 -7.44 4.09
CA HIS A 234 17.47 -7.46 3.03
C HIS A 234 17.25 -6.47 1.88
N CYS A 235 16.01 -6.04 1.62
CA CYS A 235 15.67 -5.07 0.56
C CYS A 235 15.49 -3.64 1.08
N THR A 236 15.67 -3.35 2.37
CA THR A 236 15.41 -2.01 2.93
C THR A 236 16.26 -0.95 2.24
N GLY A 237 17.55 -1.22 2.00
CA GLY A 237 18.43 -0.29 1.27
C GLY A 237 17.99 -0.04 -0.18
N ALA A 238 17.45 -1.06 -0.86
CA ALA A 238 16.87 -0.92 -2.19
C ALA A 238 15.60 -0.07 -2.19
N MET A 239 14.73 -0.22 -1.15
CA MET A 239 13.56 0.61 -0.96
C MET A 239 13.94 2.08 -0.74
N VAL A 240 14.88 2.35 0.19
CA VAL A 240 15.36 3.71 0.50
C VAL A 240 15.96 4.40 -0.71
N ALA A 241 16.66 3.65 -1.56
CA ALA A 241 17.26 4.18 -2.79
C ALA A 241 16.24 4.71 -3.80
N THR A 242 14.95 4.45 -3.64
CA THR A 242 13.89 4.99 -4.50
C THR A 242 13.60 6.47 -4.27
N GLY A 243 13.92 6.99 -3.09
CA GLY A 243 13.64 8.38 -2.70
C GLY A 243 12.19 8.66 -2.34
N ALA A 244 11.38 7.61 -2.03
CA ALA A 244 10.02 7.78 -1.54
C ALA A 244 9.98 8.55 -0.22
N LYS A 245 8.88 9.25 0.06
CA LYS A 245 8.71 10.05 1.28
C LYS A 245 8.20 9.25 2.46
N GLY A 246 7.84 7.99 2.24
CA GLY A 246 7.51 7.04 3.30
C GLY A 246 7.82 5.60 2.89
N TYR A 247 8.10 4.77 3.89
CA TYR A 247 8.38 3.35 3.73
C TYR A 247 7.49 2.57 4.69
N HIS A 248 6.69 1.67 4.13
CA HIS A 248 5.76 0.85 4.89
C HIS A 248 6.21 -0.62 4.86
N PHE A 249 6.34 -1.21 6.04
CA PHE A 249 6.92 -2.53 6.22
C PHE A 249 5.89 -3.55 6.73
N GLY A 250 6.02 -4.79 6.25
CA GLY A 250 5.26 -5.92 6.77
C GLY A 250 5.79 -6.45 8.10
N ASN A 251 5.05 -7.38 8.69
CA ASN A 251 5.35 -7.94 10.02
C ASN A 251 6.55 -8.91 10.06
N ARG A 252 7.26 -9.10 8.92
CA ARG A 252 8.44 -9.98 8.83
C ARG A 252 9.76 -9.30 9.21
N ILE A 253 9.80 -7.98 9.28
CA ILE A 253 10.98 -7.20 9.65
C ILE A 253 10.86 -6.69 11.10
N ASP A 254 11.99 -6.58 11.81
CA ASP A 254 12.01 -5.80 13.05
C ASP A 254 11.96 -4.30 12.72
N MET A 255 10.99 -3.59 13.29
CA MET A 255 10.82 -2.15 13.03
C MET A 255 12.02 -1.31 13.49
N LEU A 256 12.80 -1.77 14.48
CA LEU A 256 14.01 -1.06 14.89
C LEU A 256 15.10 -1.13 13.82
N ASP A 257 15.16 -2.24 13.06
CA ASP A 257 16.08 -2.37 11.93
C ASP A 257 15.64 -1.44 10.79
N ALA A 258 14.35 -1.47 10.44
CA ALA A 258 13.80 -0.58 9.43
C ALA A 258 14.01 0.91 9.76
N LEU A 259 13.79 1.29 11.01
CA LEU A 259 13.94 2.67 11.49
C LEU A 259 15.40 3.16 11.48
N ARG A 260 16.37 2.26 11.68
CA ARG A 260 17.81 2.60 11.58
C ARG A 260 18.26 2.80 10.14
N ASP A 261 17.66 2.06 9.21
CA ASP A 261 18.09 2.06 7.81
C ASP A 261 17.39 3.15 6.97
N CYS A 262 16.25 3.67 7.45
CA CYS A 262 15.48 4.70 6.75
C CYS A 262 15.90 6.12 7.17
N PRO A 263 15.82 7.12 6.26
CA PRO A 263 16.08 8.52 6.58
C PRO A 263 15.12 9.06 7.65
N GLU A 264 15.64 9.89 8.56
CA GLU A 264 14.87 10.47 9.68
C GLU A 264 13.75 11.43 9.23
N ASP A 265 13.86 11.99 8.01
CA ASP A 265 12.89 12.91 7.42
C ASP A 265 11.79 12.21 6.60
N THR A 266 11.71 10.88 6.69
CA THR A 266 10.69 10.05 6.02
C THR A 266 9.79 9.36 7.03
N MET A 267 8.54 9.07 6.64
CA MET A 267 7.67 8.23 7.45
C MET A 267 8.14 6.77 7.39
N VAL A 268 8.36 6.14 8.53
CA VAL A 268 8.65 4.70 8.63
C VAL A 268 7.47 4.03 9.30
N MET A 269 6.70 3.26 8.51
CA MET A 269 5.37 2.80 8.88
C MET A 269 5.34 1.28 9.07
N GLY A 270 4.52 0.83 9.98
CA GLY A 270 4.26 -0.61 10.17
C GLY A 270 4.12 -0.95 11.67
N ASN A 271 4.16 -2.22 12.07
CA ASN A 271 4.07 -3.39 11.21
C ASN A 271 3.35 -4.55 11.94
N LEU A 272 2.23 -4.19 12.59
CA LEU A 272 1.44 -5.19 13.33
C LEU A 272 0.85 -6.24 12.38
N ASP A 273 0.88 -7.52 12.77
CA ASP A 273 0.42 -8.62 11.93
C ASP A 273 -1.09 -8.50 11.63
N PRO A 274 -1.50 -8.30 10.37
CA PRO A 274 -2.91 -8.11 10.03
C PRO A 274 -3.75 -9.37 10.20
N VAL A 275 -3.16 -10.55 10.10
CA VAL A 275 -3.87 -11.84 10.21
C VAL A 275 -3.69 -12.43 11.59
N GLY A 276 -2.45 -12.66 12.01
CA GLY A 276 -2.16 -13.33 13.30
C GLY A 276 -2.65 -12.51 14.49
N LEU A 277 -2.48 -11.19 14.44
CA LEU A 277 -2.86 -10.31 15.52
C LEU A 277 -4.27 -9.71 15.33
N PHE A 278 -4.51 -8.98 14.21
CA PHE A 278 -5.79 -8.27 14.06
C PHE A 278 -6.97 -9.20 13.85
N LYS A 279 -6.85 -10.26 13.05
CA LYS A 279 -7.98 -11.17 12.78
C LYS A 279 -8.13 -12.26 13.84
N ASN A 280 -7.02 -12.87 14.28
CA ASN A 280 -7.09 -14.16 15.01
C ASN A 280 -6.80 -14.05 16.51
N ALA A 281 -6.21 -12.94 17.01
CA ALA A 281 -5.90 -12.81 18.42
C ALA A 281 -7.07 -12.19 19.23
N ALA A 282 -6.98 -12.24 20.56
CA ALA A 282 -7.89 -11.52 21.44
C ALA A 282 -7.56 -10.02 21.46
N ALA A 283 -8.54 -9.19 21.80
CA ALA A 283 -8.38 -7.74 21.86
C ALA A 283 -7.30 -7.30 22.86
N GLU A 284 -7.16 -8.03 23.96
CA GLU A 284 -6.14 -7.79 24.99
C GLU A 284 -4.72 -8.01 24.42
N ASP A 285 -4.55 -9.03 23.57
CA ASP A 285 -3.26 -9.30 22.91
C ASP A 285 -2.93 -8.19 21.89
N VAL A 286 -3.94 -7.72 21.13
CA VAL A 286 -3.77 -6.60 20.20
C VAL A 286 -3.31 -5.36 20.95
N GLU A 287 -3.96 -5.02 22.08
CA GLU A 287 -3.59 -3.88 22.91
C GLU A 287 -2.16 -4.01 23.45
N GLN A 288 -1.81 -5.18 23.97
CA GLN A 288 -0.48 -5.42 24.57
C GLN A 288 0.63 -5.40 23.51
N VAL A 289 0.44 -6.04 22.35
CA VAL A 289 1.45 -6.07 21.26
C VAL A 289 1.63 -4.68 20.67
N THR A 290 0.52 -3.93 20.50
CA THR A 290 0.57 -2.53 20.04
C THR A 290 1.39 -1.67 21.02
N ARG A 291 1.13 -1.75 22.31
CA ARG A 291 1.88 -1.04 23.35
C ARG A 291 3.37 -1.39 23.31
N ASN A 292 3.71 -2.65 23.25
CA ASN A 292 5.09 -3.11 23.18
C ASN A 292 5.84 -2.53 21.98
N LEU A 293 5.19 -2.48 20.80
CA LEU A 293 5.80 -1.88 19.61
C LEU A 293 6.02 -0.38 19.79
N LEU A 294 5.03 0.34 20.32
CA LEU A 294 5.12 1.78 20.61
C LEU A 294 6.24 2.11 21.60
N GLU A 295 6.39 1.32 22.67
CA GLU A 295 7.46 1.47 23.66
C GLU A 295 8.84 1.23 23.06
N ARG A 296 9.00 0.17 22.24
CA ARG A 296 10.25 -0.15 21.55
C ARG A 296 10.69 0.95 20.56
N THR A 297 9.74 1.57 19.88
CA THR A 297 9.99 2.58 18.85
C THR A 297 9.95 4.02 19.36
N ALA A 298 9.76 4.22 20.66
CA ALA A 298 9.53 5.52 21.30
C ALA A 298 10.61 6.59 21.07
N SER A 299 11.85 6.17 20.77
CA SER A 299 12.96 7.07 20.46
C SER A 299 13.04 7.53 19.00
N TYR A 300 12.18 6.99 18.13
CA TYR A 300 12.17 7.31 16.71
C TYR A 300 10.96 8.20 16.37
N PRO A 301 11.17 9.51 16.16
CA PRO A 301 10.06 10.44 15.94
C PRO A 301 9.37 10.22 14.58
N ASN A 302 10.05 9.60 13.63
CA ASN A 302 9.54 9.30 12.29
C ASN A 302 8.79 7.95 12.20
N PHE A 303 8.59 7.28 13.33
CA PHE A 303 7.75 6.07 13.38
C PHE A 303 6.27 6.41 13.30
N VAL A 304 5.57 5.72 12.40
CA VAL A 304 4.11 5.77 12.25
C VAL A 304 3.57 4.36 12.45
N ILE A 305 2.75 4.15 13.49
CA ILE A 305 2.23 2.81 13.72
C ILE A 305 1.16 2.45 12.70
N SER A 306 1.27 1.23 12.16
CA SER A 306 0.37 0.71 11.14
C SER A 306 0.20 -0.81 11.27
N THR A 307 -0.78 -1.35 10.57
CA THR A 307 -0.82 -2.78 10.23
C THR A 307 0.32 -3.11 9.27
N GLY A 308 0.84 -4.33 9.29
CA GLY A 308 1.95 -4.73 8.40
C GLY A 308 1.54 -4.93 6.92
N CYS A 309 0.26 -4.92 6.64
CA CYS A 309 -0.37 -4.97 5.32
C CYS A 309 -1.84 -4.55 5.46
N ASP A 310 -2.63 -4.55 4.37
CA ASP A 310 -4.08 -4.40 4.46
C ASP A 310 -4.68 -5.49 5.36
N THR A 311 -5.60 -5.10 6.22
CA THR A 311 -6.31 -6.06 7.08
C THR A 311 -7.27 -6.90 6.24
N PRO A 312 -7.33 -8.22 6.47
CA PRO A 312 -8.28 -9.07 5.76
C PRO A 312 -9.72 -8.76 6.20
N PRO A 313 -10.72 -9.24 5.45
CA PRO A 313 -12.10 -9.27 5.93
C PRO A 313 -12.27 -10.02 7.26
N GLU A 314 -13.34 -9.67 7.99
CA GLU A 314 -13.73 -10.30 9.26
C GLU A 314 -12.74 -10.05 10.42
N VAL A 315 -12.08 -8.90 10.44
CA VAL A 315 -11.32 -8.46 11.61
C VAL A 315 -12.31 -8.01 12.69
N PRO A 316 -12.26 -8.61 13.92
CA PRO A 316 -13.16 -8.21 14.99
C PRO A 316 -13.01 -6.71 15.30
N MET A 317 -14.11 -5.98 15.34
CA MET A 317 -14.11 -4.55 15.65
C MET A 317 -13.42 -4.24 17.00
N ALA A 318 -13.59 -5.14 17.99
CA ALA A 318 -12.92 -5.03 19.28
C ALA A 318 -11.39 -5.00 19.17
N ASN A 319 -10.82 -5.67 18.17
CA ASN A 319 -9.37 -5.69 17.93
C ASN A 319 -8.89 -4.34 17.37
N ILE A 320 -9.65 -3.72 16.48
CA ILE A 320 -9.36 -2.38 15.95
C ILE A 320 -9.48 -1.34 17.08
N GLU A 321 -10.52 -1.45 17.90
CA GLU A 321 -10.69 -0.59 19.08
C GLU A 321 -9.54 -0.74 20.08
N ALA A 322 -9.06 -1.97 20.31
CA ALA A 322 -7.93 -2.24 21.19
C ALA A 322 -6.63 -1.59 20.69
N PHE A 323 -6.39 -1.67 19.36
CA PHE A 323 -5.28 -0.97 18.73
C PHE A 323 -5.32 0.53 19.00
N TYR A 324 -6.43 1.20 18.74
CA TYR A 324 -6.54 2.65 18.97
C TYR A 324 -6.49 3.03 20.44
N ARG A 325 -7.07 2.21 21.35
CA ARG A 325 -6.91 2.44 22.80
C ARG A 325 -5.44 2.43 23.24
N ALA A 326 -4.65 1.47 22.74
CA ALA A 326 -3.22 1.41 23.04
C ALA A 326 -2.46 2.65 22.53
N VAL A 327 -2.76 3.12 21.32
CA VAL A 327 -2.15 4.32 20.73
C VAL A 327 -2.52 5.57 21.53
N GLU A 328 -3.79 5.73 21.89
CA GLU A 328 -4.25 6.88 22.69
C GLU A 328 -3.63 6.89 24.10
N ALA A 329 -3.61 5.74 24.77
CA ALA A 329 -3.00 5.60 26.09
C ALA A 329 -1.50 5.96 26.06
N PHE A 330 -0.78 5.47 25.07
CA PHE A 330 0.64 5.79 24.87
C PHE A 330 0.85 7.29 24.62
N ASN A 331 0.06 7.88 23.75
CA ASN A 331 0.15 9.32 23.43
C ASN A 331 -0.24 10.24 24.59
N THR A 332 -1.09 9.78 25.51
CA THR A 332 -1.51 10.55 26.68
C THR A 332 -0.45 10.51 27.79
N SER A 333 0.38 9.48 27.83
CA SER A 333 1.44 9.29 28.84
C SER A 333 2.73 10.05 28.53
N ARG A 334 2.84 10.71 27.38
CA ARG A 334 4.03 11.46 26.91
C ARG A 334 3.83 12.96 26.89
#